data_13ac658e7a74e5c9ca3cd8dc7f8588f7
#
_entry.id   13ac658e7a74e5c9ca3cd8dc7f8588f7
#
_cell.length_a   1.000
_cell.length_b   1.000
_cell.length_c   1.000
_cell.angle_alpha   90.00
_cell.angle_beta   90.00
_cell.angle_gamma   90.00
#
_symmetry.space_group_name_H-M   'P 1'
#
loop_
_entity.id
_entity.type
_entity.pdbx_description
1 polymer ?
#
loop_
_entity_poly.entity_id
_entity_poly.type
_entity_poly.pdbx_seq_one_letter_code
_entity_poly.pdbx_strand_id
1 'polypeptide(L)'
;MSDELEDEEGVDLAQPPWRSFLPKSLPERPRDAVAAAPDEVREAVETTIATRSASPEDGSSLDRWLEWVAALPWDTTPGCDPLNMEDAAGILSAAHRGDDDVKESLLDRIFGSWLLSGAGSGHRLRPLLLVGPPGTGKSSLARAVVKAIRRPCSFISVPTAVEDRVYLTGCSRAYSNGEPGAIVKAVRAFGRRVVIVLDEIDKAGHGPAFDAPSATASLLELLDGSGQWTDRYLAVAYDLSEVLYLATANSVETIPTPLLDRCDVVEIPGPALQERLDAARFHLWPRLVESFGSIESLIPLDDDALHCIVAEHAERDEAGLRGVESRLEACLLRAARRGFAGIWPVPVTQELIRETLAPLGRRSASRPLGFATYAGPEPRERRDRPPPGPRLSGGGD
;
A
#
# COMPACT_ATOMS: atom_id res chain seq x y z
N MET A 1 35.01 -26.23 -6.88
CA MET A 1 34.72 -25.46 -5.67
C MET A 1 33.75 -24.40 -6.15
N SER A 2 32.49 -24.73 -6.01
CA SER A 2 31.35 -23.96 -6.52
C SER A 2 30.85 -23.13 -5.35
N ASP A 3 31.00 -21.79 -5.44
CA ASP A 3 30.36 -20.87 -4.51
C ASP A 3 28.88 -20.78 -4.89
N GLU A 4 28.05 -21.30 -4.02
CA GLU A 4 26.61 -21.11 -4.03
C GLU A 4 26.33 -19.66 -3.58
N LEU A 5 25.93 -18.84 -4.53
CA LEU A 5 25.28 -17.55 -4.25
C LEU A 5 23.84 -17.88 -3.86
N GLU A 6 23.52 -17.69 -2.59
CA GLU A 6 22.15 -17.71 -2.09
C GLU A 6 21.39 -16.53 -2.71
N ASP A 7 20.42 -16.89 -3.55
CA ASP A 7 19.46 -15.94 -4.12
C ASP A 7 18.61 -15.34 -2.98
N GLU A 8 18.70 -14.02 -2.81
CA GLU A 8 17.71 -13.25 -2.03
C GLU A 8 16.33 -13.47 -2.67
N GLU A 9 15.43 -14.12 -1.95
CA GLU A 9 14.08 -14.42 -2.36
C GLU A 9 13.35 -13.13 -2.78
N GLY A 10 13.18 -12.97 -4.08
CA GLY A 10 12.33 -11.93 -4.66
C GLY A 10 10.89 -12.15 -4.23
N VAL A 11 10.35 -11.23 -3.45
CA VAL A 11 8.93 -11.21 -3.08
C VAL A 11 8.13 -11.00 -4.36
N ASP A 12 7.45 -12.04 -4.83
CA ASP A 12 6.51 -11.98 -5.96
C ASP A 12 5.34 -11.06 -5.61
N LEU A 13 5.37 -9.84 -6.10
CA LEU A 13 4.34 -8.82 -5.92
C LEU A 13 3.02 -9.16 -6.64
N ALA A 14 2.99 -10.22 -7.44
CA ALA A 14 1.79 -10.64 -8.20
C ALA A 14 0.81 -11.49 -7.38
N GLN A 15 1.23 -12.06 -6.24
CA GLN A 15 0.34 -12.72 -5.31
C GLN A 15 0.43 -12.02 -3.94
N PRO A 16 -0.71 -11.64 -3.35
CA PRO A 16 -0.67 -11.06 -2.01
C PRO A 16 -0.02 -12.08 -1.05
N PRO A 17 0.99 -11.66 -0.26
CA PRO A 17 1.83 -12.57 0.55
C PRO A 17 1.05 -13.46 1.51
N TRP A 18 -0.20 -13.12 1.82
CA TRP A 18 -1.07 -13.91 2.70
C TRP A 18 -1.60 -15.22 2.09
N ARG A 19 -1.59 -15.39 0.75
CA ARG A 19 -2.06 -16.66 0.13
C ARG A 19 -1.17 -17.87 0.45
N SER A 20 0.12 -17.65 0.69
CA SER A 20 1.06 -18.72 1.05
C SER A 20 0.93 -19.17 2.51
N PHE A 21 0.26 -18.39 3.36
CA PHE A 21 0.11 -18.66 4.79
C PHE A 21 -1.23 -19.33 5.17
N LEU A 22 -2.08 -19.65 4.19
CA LEU A 22 -3.28 -20.44 4.47
C LEU A 22 -2.87 -21.88 4.86
N PRO A 23 -3.19 -22.36 6.06
CA PRO A 23 -2.97 -23.75 6.38
C PRO A 23 -3.71 -24.61 5.35
N LYS A 24 -3.00 -25.59 4.78
CA LYS A 24 -3.54 -26.48 3.74
C LYS A 24 -4.54 -27.51 4.27
N SER A 25 -4.73 -27.56 5.59
CA SER A 25 -5.65 -28.47 6.28
C SER A 25 -6.19 -27.83 7.55
N LEU A 26 -7.40 -28.20 7.93
CA LEU A 26 -7.95 -27.91 9.26
C LEU A 26 -6.97 -28.37 10.33
N PRO A 27 -6.70 -27.58 11.38
CA PRO A 27 -5.97 -28.08 12.53
C PRO A 27 -6.68 -29.33 13.05
N GLU A 28 -5.93 -30.38 13.30
CA GLU A 28 -6.48 -31.66 13.80
C GLU A 28 -7.33 -31.46 15.07
N ARG A 29 -7.08 -30.36 15.80
CA ARG A 29 -7.77 -29.98 17.03
C ARG A 29 -7.99 -28.48 17.10
N PRO A 30 -9.05 -27.93 16.47
CA PRO A 30 -9.35 -26.50 16.57
C PRO A 30 -9.51 -26.00 18.03
N ARG A 31 -9.97 -26.87 18.94
CA ARG A 31 -10.10 -26.58 20.37
C ARG A 31 -8.78 -26.27 21.06
N ASP A 32 -7.74 -27.04 20.74
CA ASP A 32 -6.40 -26.85 21.31
C ASP A 32 -5.79 -25.52 20.81
N ALA A 33 -6.04 -25.16 19.55
CA ALA A 33 -5.56 -23.93 18.95
C ALA A 33 -6.15 -22.66 19.58
N VAL A 34 -7.36 -22.74 20.12
CA VAL A 34 -8.03 -21.61 20.80
C VAL A 34 -8.00 -21.73 22.32
N ALA A 35 -7.16 -22.59 22.89
CA ALA A 35 -7.12 -22.81 24.34
C ALA A 35 -6.81 -21.52 25.14
N ALA A 36 -5.99 -20.64 24.60
CA ALA A 36 -5.67 -19.34 25.20
C ALA A 36 -6.63 -18.21 24.80
N ALA A 37 -7.62 -18.49 23.93
CA ALA A 37 -8.61 -17.50 23.52
C ALA A 37 -9.61 -17.20 24.63
N PRO A 38 -10.29 -16.03 24.61
CA PRO A 38 -11.40 -15.71 25.51
C PRO A 38 -12.51 -16.76 25.47
N ASP A 39 -13.26 -16.85 26.58
CA ASP A 39 -14.36 -17.81 26.70
C ASP A 39 -15.38 -17.73 25.58
N GLU A 40 -15.75 -16.50 25.14
CA GLU A 40 -16.65 -16.25 24.02
C GLU A 40 -16.18 -16.89 22.71
N VAL A 41 -14.89 -16.84 22.44
CA VAL A 41 -14.29 -17.46 21.25
C VAL A 41 -14.33 -18.97 21.34
N ARG A 42 -14.01 -19.53 22.51
CA ARG A 42 -14.04 -20.98 22.74
C ARG A 42 -15.47 -21.53 22.61
N GLU A 43 -16.46 -20.82 23.15
CA GLU A 43 -17.88 -21.16 23.03
C GLU A 43 -18.36 -21.09 21.56
N ALA A 44 -17.95 -20.04 20.81
CA ALA A 44 -18.25 -19.92 19.39
C ALA A 44 -17.65 -21.06 18.56
N VAL A 45 -16.43 -21.50 18.88
CA VAL A 45 -15.80 -22.67 18.24
C VAL A 45 -16.55 -23.95 18.54
N GLU A 46 -16.91 -24.21 19.81
CA GLU A 46 -17.71 -25.39 20.20
C GLU A 46 -19.07 -25.43 19.49
N THR A 47 -19.77 -24.29 19.47
CA THR A 47 -21.07 -24.15 18.79
C THR A 47 -20.92 -24.44 17.28
N THR A 48 -19.86 -23.93 16.66
CA THR A 48 -19.60 -24.12 15.24
C THR A 48 -19.29 -25.59 14.92
N ILE A 49 -18.49 -26.27 15.77
CA ILE A 49 -18.20 -27.70 15.63
C ILE A 49 -19.48 -28.55 15.76
N ALA A 50 -20.34 -28.21 16.75
CA ALA A 50 -21.60 -28.90 16.93
C ALA A 50 -22.54 -28.72 15.72
N THR A 51 -22.67 -27.49 15.21
CA THR A 51 -23.49 -27.16 14.03
C THR A 51 -23.00 -27.89 12.80
N ARG A 52 -21.68 -27.90 12.56
CA ARG A 52 -21.06 -28.64 11.45
C ARG A 52 -21.39 -30.13 11.49
N SER A 53 -21.39 -30.73 12.68
CA SER A 53 -21.71 -32.14 12.87
C SER A 53 -23.18 -32.43 12.60
N ALA A 54 -24.08 -31.46 12.86
CA ALA A 54 -25.51 -31.60 12.63
C ALA A 54 -25.95 -31.30 11.17
N SER A 55 -25.21 -30.46 10.46
CA SER A 55 -25.53 -30.00 9.09
C SER A 55 -24.31 -30.07 8.18
N PRO A 56 -24.00 -31.24 7.61
CA PRO A 56 -22.83 -31.42 6.74
C PRO A 56 -22.85 -30.57 5.46
N GLU A 57 -24.03 -30.14 5.01
CA GLU A 57 -24.20 -29.34 3.76
C GLU A 57 -23.56 -27.96 3.86
N ASP A 58 -23.52 -27.36 5.04
CA ASP A 58 -22.88 -26.07 5.31
C ASP A 58 -21.39 -26.19 5.67
N GLY A 59 -20.84 -27.40 5.62
CA GLY A 59 -19.54 -27.76 6.17
C GLY A 59 -18.39 -26.89 5.66
N SER A 60 -18.36 -26.54 4.37
CA SER A 60 -17.24 -25.80 3.77
C SER A 60 -17.08 -24.36 4.33
N SER A 61 -18.19 -23.68 4.64
CA SER A 61 -18.17 -22.32 5.23
C SER A 61 -17.74 -22.36 6.70
N LEU A 62 -18.25 -23.33 7.44
CA LEU A 62 -17.91 -23.55 8.85
C LEU A 62 -16.46 -23.98 9.03
N ASP A 63 -15.97 -24.88 8.15
CA ASP A 63 -14.59 -25.33 8.13
C ASP A 63 -13.63 -24.16 7.88
N ARG A 64 -13.93 -23.32 6.91
CA ARG A 64 -13.13 -22.13 6.62
C ARG A 64 -13.10 -21.16 7.80
N TRP A 65 -14.20 -20.97 8.48
CA TRP A 65 -14.24 -20.13 9.68
C TRP A 65 -13.39 -20.71 10.81
N LEU A 66 -13.49 -22.03 11.07
CA LEU A 66 -12.67 -22.72 12.06
C LEU A 66 -11.17 -22.60 11.75
N GLU A 67 -10.79 -22.73 10.47
CA GLU A 67 -9.40 -22.51 10.01
C GLU A 67 -8.90 -21.11 10.31
N TRP A 68 -9.75 -20.10 10.09
CA TRP A 68 -9.37 -18.72 10.38
C TRP A 68 -9.20 -18.48 11.87
N VAL A 69 -10.15 -18.88 12.69
CA VAL A 69 -10.11 -18.68 14.13
C VAL A 69 -8.96 -19.46 14.77
N ALA A 70 -8.77 -20.72 14.37
CA ALA A 70 -7.70 -21.56 14.89
C ALA A 70 -6.30 -21.11 14.47
N ALA A 71 -6.17 -20.41 13.34
CA ALA A 71 -4.88 -19.89 12.86
C ALA A 71 -4.52 -18.50 13.42
N LEU A 72 -5.39 -17.88 14.19
CA LEU A 72 -5.06 -16.62 14.87
C LEU A 72 -4.20 -16.89 16.10
N PRO A 73 -3.22 -16.03 16.37
CA PRO A 73 -2.40 -16.11 17.58
C PRO A 73 -3.21 -15.59 18.79
N TRP A 74 -3.72 -16.49 19.62
CA TRP A 74 -4.48 -16.17 20.83
C TRP A 74 -3.60 -15.98 22.07
N ASP A 75 -2.40 -16.55 22.06
CA ASP A 75 -1.44 -16.38 23.17
C ASP A 75 -0.82 -14.99 23.12
N THR A 76 -0.63 -14.41 24.31
CA THR A 76 0.21 -13.22 24.45
C THR A 76 1.65 -13.60 24.13
N THR A 77 2.32 -12.81 23.30
CA THR A 77 3.72 -13.04 22.97
C THR A 77 4.60 -12.38 24.03
N PRO A 78 5.17 -13.12 25.01
CA PRO A 78 6.06 -12.54 25.99
C PRO A 78 7.36 -12.11 25.30
N GLY A 79 7.84 -10.94 25.62
CA GLY A 79 9.17 -10.51 25.22
C GLY A 79 9.22 -9.09 24.69
N CYS A 80 10.35 -8.46 24.95
CA CYS A 80 10.71 -7.18 24.38
C CYS A 80 11.60 -7.45 23.17
N ASP A 81 11.30 -6.82 22.03
CA ASP A 81 12.20 -6.90 20.88
C ASP A 81 13.51 -6.21 21.25
N PRO A 82 14.67 -6.76 20.88
CA PRO A 82 15.94 -6.08 21.13
C PRO A 82 15.96 -4.75 20.37
N LEU A 83 16.09 -3.65 21.12
CA LEU A 83 16.20 -2.31 20.54
C LEU A 83 17.66 -1.86 20.63
N ASN A 84 18.22 -1.42 19.53
CA ASN A 84 19.47 -0.71 19.44
C ASN A 84 19.20 0.71 18.92
N MET A 85 19.34 1.71 19.78
CA MET A 85 19.04 3.11 19.43
C MET A 85 20.01 3.67 18.39
N GLU A 86 21.26 3.24 18.38
CA GLU A 86 22.27 3.66 17.41
C GLU A 86 21.92 3.12 16.01
N ASP A 87 21.56 1.84 15.93
CA ASP A 87 21.06 1.23 14.69
C ASP A 87 19.79 1.94 14.20
N ALA A 88 18.85 2.23 15.11
CA ALA A 88 17.61 2.92 14.79
C ALA A 88 17.87 4.33 14.21
N ALA A 89 18.77 5.09 14.84
CA ALA A 89 19.18 6.40 14.35
C ALA A 89 19.86 6.30 12.97
N GLY A 90 20.71 5.30 12.77
CA GLY A 90 21.35 5.02 11.48
C GLY A 90 20.33 4.69 10.38
N ILE A 91 19.33 3.86 10.70
CA ILE A 91 18.24 3.49 9.75
C ILE A 91 17.43 4.71 9.34
N LEU A 92 17.03 5.56 10.31
CA LEU A 92 16.27 6.78 10.03
C LEU A 92 17.08 7.78 9.19
N SER A 93 18.36 7.97 9.51
CA SER A 93 19.25 8.88 8.79
C SER A 93 19.54 8.42 7.35
N ALA A 94 19.60 7.11 7.12
CA ALA A 94 19.74 6.54 5.78
C ALA A 94 18.46 6.69 4.93
N ALA A 95 17.29 6.63 5.58
CA ALA A 95 16.00 6.72 4.89
C ALA A 95 15.58 8.15 4.59
N HIS A 96 15.99 9.12 5.41
CA HIS A 96 15.57 10.52 5.29
C HIS A 96 16.71 11.46 5.64
N ARG A 97 17.03 12.38 4.74
CA ARG A 97 18.02 13.44 4.97
C ARG A 97 17.34 14.71 5.46
N GLY A 98 18.01 15.45 6.34
CA GLY A 98 17.46 16.64 6.97
C GLY A 98 16.53 16.31 8.14
N ASP A 99 15.85 17.31 8.68
CA ASP A 99 14.83 17.20 9.72
C ASP A 99 15.26 16.38 10.95
N ASP A 100 16.39 16.77 11.58
CA ASP A 100 16.92 16.03 12.72
C ASP A 100 15.95 16.05 13.92
N ASP A 101 15.18 17.12 14.11
CA ASP A 101 14.11 17.20 15.12
C ASP A 101 13.02 16.16 14.89
N VAL A 102 12.64 15.93 13.61
CA VAL A 102 11.69 14.88 13.24
C VAL A 102 12.26 13.52 13.59
N LYS A 103 13.54 13.24 13.28
CA LYS A 103 14.19 11.96 13.58
C LYS A 103 14.29 11.73 15.08
N GLU A 104 14.64 12.74 15.89
CA GLU A 104 14.65 12.63 17.35
C GLU A 104 13.26 12.30 17.90
N SER A 105 12.23 13.00 17.43
CA SER A 105 10.85 12.71 17.82
C SER A 105 10.45 11.27 17.48
N LEU A 106 10.89 10.74 16.33
CA LEU A 106 10.64 9.34 15.95
C LEU A 106 11.43 8.36 16.81
N LEU A 107 12.67 8.67 17.17
CA LEU A 107 13.49 7.85 18.09
C LEU A 107 12.84 7.75 19.47
N ASP A 108 12.34 8.87 20.01
CA ASP A 108 11.61 8.87 21.29
C ASP A 108 10.38 7.97 21.23
N ARG A 109 9.67 7.97 20.11
CA ARG A 109 8.50 7.10 19.90
C ARG A 109 8.89 5.64 19.77
N ILE A 110 9.96 5.32 19.05
CA ILE A 110 10.51 3.97 18.94
C ILE A 110 10.90 3.46 20.33
N PHE A 111 11.63 4.27 21.10
CA PHE A 111 12.03 3.94 22.46
C PHE A 111 10.82 3.74 23.38
N GLY A 112 9.85 4.65 23.34
CA GLY A 112 8.61 4.54 24.10
C GLY A 112 7.83 3.26 23.79
N SER A 113 7.73 2.89 22.50
CA SER A 113 7.12 1.64 22.06
C SER A 113 7.83 0.41 22.65
N TRP A 114 9.15 0.45 22.64
CA TRP A 114 9.98 -0.63 23.21
C TRP A 114 9.78 -0.74 24.72
N LEU A 115 9.84 0.39 25.44
CA LEU A 115 9.70 0.44 26.90
C LEU A 115 8.34 -0.13 27.35
N LEU A 116 7.27 0.29 26.69
CA LEU A 116 5.92 -0.19 27.03
C LEU A 116 5.71 -1.67 26.70
N SER A 117 6.37 -2.18 25.66
CA SER A 117 6.33 -3.60 25.31
C SER A 117 6.94 -4.50 26.41
N GLY A 118 7.93 -3.99 27.15
CA GLY A 118 8.56 -4.70 28.27
C GLY A 118 7.82 -4.56 29.60
N ALA A 119 7.01 -3.52 29.76
CA ALA A 119 6.43 -3.18 31.06
C ALA A 119 5.15 -3.97 31.41
N GLY A 120 4.48 -4.61 30.44
CA GLY A 120 3.21 -5.31 30.67
C GLY A 120 2.12 -4.40 31.26
N SER A 121 2.26 -3.08 31.11
CA SER A 121 1.48 -2.07 31.83
C SER A 121 0.06 -1.86 31.29
N GLY A 122 -0.31 -2.50 30.18
CA GLY A 122 -1.59 -2.23 29.49
C GLY A 122 -1.69 -0.83 28.88
N HIS A 123 -0.66 0.02 29.09
CA HIS A 123 -0.60 1.35 28.48
C HIS A 123 -0.20 1.24 27.02
N ARG A 124 -0.88 2.01 26.15
CA ARG A 124 -0.65 2.00 24.72
C ARG A 124 -0.16 3.35 24.26
N LEU A 125 0.76 3.32 23.31
CA LEU A 125 1.09 4.50 22.56
C LEU A 125 -0.06 4.83 21.59
N ARG A 126 -0.34 6.13 21.48
CA ARG A 126 -1.23 6.61 20.45
C ARG A 126 -0.63 6.31 19.06
N PRO A 127 -1.46 6.07 18.04
CA PRO A 127 -0.99 5.93 16.67
C PRO A 127 -0.10 7.10 16.25
N LEU A 128 1.04 6.81 15.64
CA LEU A 128 1.92 7.83 15.10
C LEU A 128 1.44 8.23 13.70
N LEU A 129 1.19 9.53 13.48
CA LEU A 129 0.73 10.07 12.21
C LEU A 129 1.82 10.96 11.59
N LEU A 130 2.38 10.53 10.47
CA LEU A 130 3.32 11.29 9.67
C LEU A 130 2.57 12.16 8.66
N VAL A 131 2.66 13.48 8.78
CA VAL A 131 1.96 14.42 7.91
C VAL A 131 2.97 15.27 7.14
N GLY A 132 2.69 15.52 5.87
CA GLY A 132 3.51 16.41 5.06
C GLY A 132 3.16 16.36 3.59
N PRO A 133 3.65 17.25 2.76
CA PRO A 133 3.32 17.31 1.34
C PRO A 133 3.59 15.97 0.61
N PRO A 134 2.93 15.69 -0.52
CA PRO A 134 3.20 14.49 -1.29
C PRO A 134 4.65 14.48 -1.80
N GLY A 135 5.30 13.31 -1.76
CA GLY A 135 6.69 13.15 -2.23
C GLY A 135 7.77 13.58 -1.23
N THR A 136 7.45 13.88 0.04
CA THR A 136 8.43 14.18 1.09
C THR A 136 9.06 12.94 1.73
N GLY A 137 8.73 11.74 1.28
CA GLY A 137 9.35 10.51 1.79
C GLY A 137 8.63 9.89 3.00
N LYS A 138 7.40 10.31 3.35
CA LYS A 138 6.61 9.77 4.48
C LYS A 138 6.55 8.25 4.52
N SER A 139 6.18 7.62 3.41
CA SER A 139 6.09 6.16 3.32
C SER A 139 7.47 5.48 3.45
N SER A 140 8.54 6.12 2.97
CA SER A 140 9.91 5.64 3.18
C SER A 140 10.32 5.75 4.64
N LEU A 141 9.98 6.86 5.29
CA LEU A 141 10.24 7.08 6.71
C LEU A 141 9.41 6.13 7.58
N ALA A 142 8.14 5.87 7.21
CA ALA A 142 7.32 4.85 7.85
C ALA A 142 7.98 3.46 7.81
N ARG A 143 8.50 3.06 6.65
CA ARG A 143 9.26 1.81 6.51
C ARG A 143 10.53 1.80 7.36
N ALA A 144 11.23 2.92 7.45
CA ALA A 144 12.42 3.04 8.29
C ALA A 144 12.09 2.90 9.78
N VAL A 145 11.00 3.52 10.26
CA VAL A 145 10.49 3.36 11.63
C VAL A 145 10.18 1.88 11.92
N VAL A 146 9.44 1.23 11.02
CA VAL A 146 9.13 -0.20 11.15
C VAL A 146 10.39 -1.07 11.23
N LYS A 147 11.37 -0.80 10.34
CA LYS A 147 12.65 -1.50 10.33
C LYS A 147 13.44 -1.28 11.64
N ALA A 148 13.40 -0.05 12.15
CA ALA A 148 14.07 0.31 13.42
C ALA A 148 13.43 -0.39 14.62
N ILE A 149 12.11 -0.55 14.64
CA ILE A 149 11.37 -1.30 15.67
C ILE A 149 11.64 -2.81 15.58
N ARG A 150 12.12 -3.32 14.44
CA ARG A 150 12.38 -4.74 14.17
C ARG A 150 11.15 -5.64 14.36
N ARG A 151 9.98 -5.13 13.99
CA ARG A 151 8.71 -5.88 13.97
C ARG A 151 8.23 -6.12 12.55
N PRO A 152 7.51 -7.23 12.31
CA PRO A 152 6.83 -7.43 11.04
C PRO A 152 5.81 -6.32 10.80
N CYS A 153 5.52 -6.01 9.54
CA CYS A 153 4.56 -4.96 9.21
C CYS A 153 3.61 -5.36 8.09
N SER A 154 2.45 -4.70 8.11
CA SER A 154 1.45 -4.75 7.04
C SER A 154 1.10 -3.34 6.62
N PHE A 155 1.13 -3.07 5.31
CA PHE A 155 0.70 -1.80 4.74
C PHE A 155 -0.75 -1.92 4.27
N ILE A 156 -1.60 -1.02 4.75
CA ILE A 156 -3.02 -0.94 4.42
C ILE A 156 -3.29 0.40 3.78
N SER A 157 -3.72 0.39 2.52
CA SER A 157 -4.14 1.59 1.80
C SER A 157 -5.53 2.02 2.27
N VAL A 158 -5.64 3.21 2.84
CA VAL A 158 -6.94 3.76 3.27
C VAL A 158 -7.83 4.14 2.09
N PRO A 159 -7.34 4.67 0.95
CA PRO A 159 -8.15 4.82 -0.26
C PRO A 159 -8.85 3.53 -0.69
N THR A 160 -8.14 2.39 -0.68
CA THR A 160 -8.75 1.08 -0.97
C THR A 160 -9.84 0.72 0.04
N ALA A 161 -9.64 1.03 1.32
CA ALA A 161 -10.65 0.82 2.36
C ALA A 161 -11.88 1.72 2.22
N VAL A 162 -11.74 2.88 1.59
CA VAL A 162 -12.87 3.78 1.26
C VAL A 162 -13.67 3.24 0.08
N GLU A 163 -13.01 2.68 -0.92
CA GLU A 163 -13.64 2.08 -2.10
C GLU A 163 -14.30 0.75 -1.76
N ASP A 164 -13.61 -0.11 -1.02
CA ASP A 164 -14.09 -1.41 -0.55
C ASP A 164 -14.43 -1.35 0.95
N ARG A 165 -15.70 -1.16 1.27
CA ARG A 165 -16.21 -0.98 2.63
C ARG A 165 -15.98 -2.18 3.56
N VAL A 166 -15.76 -3.36 3.01
CA VAL A 166 -15.48 -4.58 3.79
C VAL A 166 -13.99 -4.88 3.91
N TYR A 167 -13.16 -4.08 3.27
CA TYR A 167 -11.71 -4.29 3.23
C TYR A 167 -11.07 -4.35 4.63
N LEU A 168 -11.41 -3.40 5.52
CA LEU A 168 -10.88 -3.38 6.89
C LEU A 168 -11.59 -4.38 7.80
N THR A 169 -12.92 -4.43 7.73
CA THR A 169 -13.78 -5.10 8.71
C THR A 169 -14.19 -6.52 8.32
N GLY A 170 -13.86 -6.95 7.12
CA GLY A 170 -14.27 -8.24 6.60
C GLY A 170 -15.74 -8.28 6.13
N CYS A 171 -16.07 -9.34 5.40
CA CYS A 171 -17.40 -9.64 4.91
C CYS A 171 -17.98 -10.83 5.68
N SER A 172 -19.21 -10.70 6.16
CA SER A 172 -19.85 -11.76 6.95
C SER A 172 -19.83 -13.11 6.25
N ARG A 173 -19.59 -14.18 7.00
CA ARG A 173 -19.64 -15.58 6.55
C ARG A 173 -21.00 -16.02 6.02
N ALA A 174 -22.07 -15.25 6.24
CA ALA A 174 -23.38 -15.50 5.64
C ALA A 174 -23.39 -15.32 4.12
N TYR A 175 -22.39 -14.62 3.57
CA TYR A 175 -22.21 -14.50 2.12
C TYR A 175 -21.26 -15.57 1.60
N SER A 176 -21.52 -16.09 0.41
CA SER A 176 -20.72 -17.18 -0.21
C SER A 176 -19.24 -16.83 -0.39
N ASN A 177 -18.92 -15.53 -0.57
CA ASN A 177 -17.58 -14.99 -0.69
C ASN A 177 -17.11 -14.25 0.58
N GLY A 178 -17.72 -14.51 1.74
CA GLY A 178 -17.32 -13.92 3.01
C GLY A 178 -15.85 -14.24 3.31
N GLU A 179 -15.11 -13.23 3.77
CA GLU A 179 -13.70 -13.36 4.18
C GLU A 179 -13.35 -12.33 5.26
N PRO A 180 -12.31 -12.59 6.08
CA PRO A 180 -11.83 -11.63 7.06
C PRO A 180 -11.27 -10.37 6.43
N GLY A 181 -11.30 -9.28 7.19
CA GLY A 181 -10.73 -8.00 6.80
C GLY A 181 -9.19 -7.97 6.85
N ALA A 182 -8.63 -6.88 6.33
CA ALA A 182 -7.17 -6.69 6.23
C ALA A 182 -6.47 -6.73 7.60
N ILE A 183 -7.12 -6.25 8.65
CA ILE A 183 -6.57 -6.26 10.02
C ILE A 183 -6.34 -7.69 10.52
N VAL A 184 -7.36 -8.54 10.42
CA VAL A 184 -7.27 -9.95 10.82
C VAL A 184 -6.27 -10.71 9.95
N LYS A 185 -6.27 -10.44 8.64
CA LYS A 185 -5.29 -11.01 7.71
C LYS A 185 -3.86 -10.66 8.09
N ALA A 186 -3.61 -9.40 8.49
CA ALA A 186 -2.29 -8.95 8.94
C ALA A 186 -1.86 -9.65 10.23
N VAL A 187 -2.73 -9.73 11.23
CA VAL A 187 -2.41 -10.40 12.51
C VAL A 187 -2.15 -11.89 12.31
N ARG A 188 -2.96 -12.55 11.47
CA ARG A 188 -2.73 -13.97 11.14
C ARG A 188 -1.39 -14.21 10.47
N ALA A 189 -0.99 -13.32 9.53
CA ALA A 189 0.25 -13.47 8.78
C ALA A 189 1.51 -13.15 9.61
N PHE A 190 1.41 -12.16 10.49
CA PHE A 190 2.58 -11.55 11.12
C PHE A 190 2.58 -11.64 12.65
N GLY A 191 1.53 -12.18 13.25
CA GLY A 191 1.37 -12.28 14.71
C GLY A 191 0.81 -11.02 15.35
N ARG A 192 0.58 -11.09 16.67
CA ARG A 192 -0.03 -10.00 17.48
C ARG A 192 0.82 -8.73 17.54
N ARG A 193 2.14 -8.84 17.38
CA ARG A 193 3.09 -7.71 17.48
C ARG A 193 3.37 -7.04 16.13
N VAL A 194 2.46 -7.20 15.17
CA VAL A 194 2.57 -6.55 13.87
C VAL A 194 2.48 -5.03 13.99
N VAL A 195 3.21 -4.31 13.12
CA VAL A 195 3.01 -2.88 12.89
C VAL A 195 2.06 -2.72 11.69
N ILE A 196 0.93 -2.07 11.90
CA ILE A 196 -0.01 -1.76 10.81
C ILE A 196 0.23 -0.32 10.37
N VAL A 197 0.63 -0.16 9.11
CA VAL A 197 0.84 1.13 8.46
C VAL A 197 -0.41 1.48 7.65
N LEU A 198 -1.13 2.52 8.08
CA LEU A 198 -2.32 3.06 7.42
C LEU A 198 -1.89 4.17 6.47
N ASP A 199 -1.77 3.87 5.18
CA ASP A 199 -1.27 4.84 4.20
C ASP A 199 -2.40 5.71 3.66
N GLU A 200 -2.17 7.03 3.59
CA GLU A 200 -3.10 8.07 3.13
C GLU A 200 -4.40 8.15 3.95
N ILE A 201 -4.29 8.22 5.31
CA ILE A 201 -5.46 8.31 6.21
C ILE A 201 -6.31 9.57 5.95
N ASP A 202 -5.75 10.61 5.34
CA ASP A 202 -6.44 11.83 4.92
C ASP A 202 -7.55 11.57 3.89
N LYS A 203 -7.55 10.43 3.23
CA LYS A 203 -8.59 10.01 2.28
C LYS A 203 -9.82 9.37 2.94
N ALA A 204 -9.74 9.05 4.22
CA ALA A 204 -10.84 8.37 4.94
C ALA A 204 -12.17 9.15 4.93
N GLY A 205 -12.12 10.48 4.85
CA GLY A 205 -13.29 11.36 4.85
C GLY A 205 -14.01 11.51 3.51
N HIS A 206 -13.49 10.98 2.41
CA HIS A 206 -13.96 11.26 1.05
C HIS A 206 -14.94 10.23 0.46
N GLY A 207 -15.39 9.26 1.24
CA GLY A 207 -16.34 8.23 0.76
C GLY A 207 -17.77 8.73 0.60
N PRO A 208 -18.60 8.10 -0.27
CA PRO A 208 -20.01 8.44 -0.41
C PRO A 208 -20.78 8.19 0.90
N ALA A 209 -21.56 9.16 1.30
CA ALA A 209 -22.22 9.27 2.61
C ALA A 209 -23.42 8.33 2.86
N PHE A 210 -23.60 7.24 2.10
CA PHE A 210 -24.82 6.42 2.16
C PHE A 210 -24.62 5.04 2.84
N ASP A 211 -25.27 4.85 3.97
CA ASP A 211 -25.79 3.60 4.58
C ASP A 211 -24.84 2.45 5.00
N ALA A 212 -23.51 2.62 5.07
CA ALA A 212 -22.64 1.65 5.73
C ALA A 212 -21.65 2.38 6.66
N PRO A 213 -21.11 1.71 7.70
CA PRO A 213 -20.04 2.32 8.48
C PRO A 213 -18.92 2.74 7.52
N SER A 214 -18.68 4.05 7.50
CA SER A 214 -17.64 4.63 6.65
C SER A 214 -16.27 4.09 7.06
N ALA A 215 -15.28 4.12 6.16
CA ALA A 215 -13.89 3.80 6.52
C ALA A 215 -13.44 4.59 7.77
N THR A 216 -13.90 5.83 7.90
CA THR A 216 -13.70 6.65 9.10
C THR A 216 -14.21 5.98 10.38
N ALA A 217 -15.43 5.41 10.38
CA ALA A 217 -15.97 4.75 11.57
C ALA A 217 -15.16 3.52 11.95
N SER A 218 -14.76 2.71 10.97
CA SER A 218 -13.91 1.54 11.20
C SER A 218 -12.51 1.94 11.71
N LEU A 219 -11.93 3.02 11.20
CA LEU A 219 -10.67 3.55 11.70
C LEU A 219 -10.80 4.13 13.11
N LEU A 220 -11.90 4.79 13.43
CA LEU A 220 -12.18 5.28 14.79
C LEU A 220 -12.27 4.15 15.81
N GLU A 221 -12.93 3.05 15.46
CA GLU A 221 -12.99 1.84 16.28
C GLU A 221 -11.61 1.20 16.43
N LEU A 222 -10.85 1.09 15.33
CA LEU A 222 -9.50 0.53 15.33
C LEU A 222 -8.52 1.31 16.22
N LEU A 223 -8.64 2.64 16.21
CA LEU A 223 -7.70 3.57 16.85
C LEU A 223 -8.23 4.15 18.18
N ASP A 224 -9.31 3.60 18.74
CA ASP A 224 -9.93 4.10 19.99
C ASP A 224 -9.12 3.85 21.26
N GLY A 225 -8.05 3.04 21.15
CA GLY A 225 -7.19 2.67 22.26
C GLY A 225 -7.69 1.52 23.12
N SER A 226 -8.92 1.02 22.93
CA SER A 226 -9.47 -0.14 23.65
C SER A 226 -8.72 -1.44 23.30
N GLY A 227 -8.29 -1.53 22.06
CA GLY A 227 -7.66 -2.72 21.49
C GLY A 227 -8.61 -3.83 21.13
N GLN A 228 -9.86 -3.66 21.38
CA GLN A 228 -10.84 -4.64 20.98
C GLN A 228 -11.25 -4.38 19.54
N TRP A 229 -11.25 -5.44 18.74
CA TRP A 229 -11.64 -5.39 17.33
C TRP A 229 -12.59 -6.53 17.00
N THR A 230 -13.69 -6.22 16.37
CA THR A 230 -14.64 -7.24 15.92
C THR A 230 -14.70 -7.26 14.40
N ASP A 231 -14.05 -8.27 13.81
CA ASP A 231 -14.14 -8.53 12.38
C ASP A 231 -15.50 -9.17 12.05
N ARG A 232 -16.14 -8.73 10.96
CA ARG A 232 -17.48 -9.19 10.57
C ARG A 232 -17.53 -10.64 10.13
N TYR A 233 -16.41 -11.16 9.60
CA TYR A 233 -16.30 -12.56 9.23
C TYR A 233 -16.13 -13.44 10.45
N LEU A 234 -15.25 -13.04 11.37
CA LEU A 234 -14.99 -13.79 12.59
C LEU A 234 -16.20 -13.72 13.55
N ALA A 235 -16.85 -12.55 13.63
CA ALA A 235 -17.95 -12.25 14.55
C ALA A 235 -17.62 -12.54 16.03
N VAL A 236 -16.33 -12.48 16.37
CA VAL A 236 -15.80 -12.57 17.73
C VAL A 236 -14.81 -11.44 17.95
N ALA A 237 -14.72 -10.95 19.20
CA ALA A 237 -13.75 -9.92 19.55
C ALA A 237 -12.33 -10.49 19.54
N TYR A 238 -11.40 -9.71 18.99
CA TYR A 238 -9.97 -10.02 18.95
C TYR A 238 -9.20 -8.89 19.61
N ASP A 239 -8.24 -9.24 20.46
CA ASP A 239 -7.39 -8.28 21.14
C ASP A 239 -6.19 -7.85 20.28
N LEU A 240 -6.21 -6.59 19.83
CA LEU A 240 -5.16 -5.93 19.09
C LEU A 240 -4.22 -5.10 19.98
N SER A 241 -4.18 -5.37 21.29
CA SER A 241 -3.40 -4.56 22.27
C SER A 241 -1.91 -4.50 21.97
N GLU A 242 -1.36 -5.49 21.32
CA GLU A 242 0.06 -5.56 20.99
C GLU A 242 0.39 -4.96 19.61
N VAL A 243 -0.64 -4.63 18.80
CA VAL A 243 -0.47 -4.01 17.49
C VAL A 243 -0.05 -2.56 17.63
N LEU A 244 0.95 -2.14 16.86
CA LEU A 244 1.34 -0.74 16.73
C LEU A 244 0.76 -0.16 15.44
N TYR A 245 0.28 1.08 15.55
CA TYR A 245 -0.27 1.78 14.39
C TYR A 245 0.62 2.95 14.00
N LEU A 246 0.93 3.01 12.72
CA LEU A 246 1.60 4.11 12.06
C LEU A 246 0.71 4.58 10.92
N ALA A 247 0.51 5.87 10.78
CA ALA A 247 -0.31 6.42 9.69
C ALA A 247 0.47 7.45 8.88
N THR A 248 0.10 7.64 7.62
CA THR A 248 0.62 8.71 6.77
C THR A 248 -0.53 9.56 6.24
N ALA A 249 -0.28 10.86 6.04
CA ALA A 249 -1.24 11.78 5.45
C ALA A 249 -0.52 12.88 4.65
N ASN A 250 -1.20 13.45 3.67
CA ASN A 250 -0.66 14.58 2.91
C ASN A 250 -1.00 15.93 3.56
N SER A 251 -2.13 16.03 4.26
CA SER A 251 -2.57 17.22 5.00
C SER A 251 -3.38 16.83 6.23
N VAL A 252 -3.27 17.60 7.30
CA VAL A 252 -4.13 17.47 8.49
C VAL A 252 -5.55 17.96 8.24
N GLU A 253 -5.73 18.93 7.35
CA GLU A 253 -6.99 19.62 7.09
C GLU A 253 -8.09 18.69 6.58
N THR A 254 -7.69 17.64 5.88
CA THR A 254 -8.61 16.67 5.27
C THR A 254 -8.90 15.47 6.18
N ILE A 255 -8.21 15.35 7.32
CA ILE A 255 -8.42 14.29 8.29
C ILE A 255 -9.59 14.67 9.20
N PRO A 256 -10.59 13.79 9.39
CA PRO A 256 -11.63 14.01 10.37
C PRO A 256 -11.05 14.24 11.78
N THR A 257 -11.46 15.33 12.44
CA THR A 257 -10.97 15.73 13.77
C THR A 257 -10.96 14.57 14.78
N PRO A 258 -11.99 13.71 14.87
CA PRO A 258 -11.96 12.59 15.82
C PRO A 258 -10.85 11.56 15.56
N LEU A 259 -10.37 11.40 14.32
CA LEU A 259 -9.21 10.56 14.01
C LEU A 259 -7.92 11.26 14.40
N LEU A 260 -7.82 12.56 14.11
CA LEU A 260 -6.67 13.36 14.44
C LEU A 260 -6.41 13.39 15.96
N ASP A 261 -7.48 13.53 16.76
CA ASP A 261 -7.42 13.55 18.23
C ASP A 261 -6.87 12.24 18.83
N ARG A 262 -6.92 11.14 18.08
CA ARG A 262 -6.41 9.84 18.51
C ARG A 262 -4.95 9.60 18.14
N CYS A 263 -4.38 10.45 17.30
CA CYS A 263 -3.03 10.29 16.77
C CYS A 263 -2.05 11.26 17.44
N ASP A 264 -0.79 10.88 17.48
CA ASP A 264 0.31 11.79 17.74
C ASP A 264 0.91 12.21 16.40
N VAL A 265 0.79 13.49 16.10
CA VAL A 265 1.16 14.05 14.79
C VAL A 265 2.63 14.44 14.78
N VAL A 266 3.35 13.96 13.77
CA VAL A 266 4.70 14.41 13.42
C VAL A 266 4.64 15.01 12.03
N GLU A 267 4.88 16.33 11.95
CA GLU A 267 4.90 17.05 10.68
C GLU A 267 6.26 16.87 10.01
N ILE A 268 6.23 16.50 8.74
CA ILE A 268 7.40 16.37 7.88
C ILE A 268 7.34 17.54 6.90
N PRO A 269 8.17 18.56 7.09
CA PRO A 269 8.17 19.71 6.19
C PRO A 269 8.59 19.29 4.77
N GLY A 270 8.19 20.08 3.80
CA GLY A 270 8.73 19.90 2.45
C GLY A 270 10.23 20.24 2.44
N PRO A 271 11.06 19.43 1.78
CA PRO A 271 12.50 19.64 1.78
C PRO A 271 12.86 21.01 1.18
N ALA A 272 13.81 21.69 1.80
CA ALA A 272 14.40 22.92 1.26
C ALA A 272 15.06 22.69 -0.10
N LEU A 273 15.30 23.76 -0.85
CA LEU A 273 15.90 23.66 -2.20
C LEU A 273 17.21 22.85 -2.19
N GLN A 274 18.08 23.11 -1.20
CA GLN A 274 19.36 22.39 -1.10
C GLN A 274 19.16 20.90 -0.78
N GLU A 275 18.23 20.57 0.10
CA GLU A 275 17.89 19.18 0.44
C GLU A 275 17.31 18.44 -0.75
N ARG A 276 16.51 19.13 -1.60
CA ARG A 276 15.99 18.56 -2.86
C ARG A 276 17.13 18.26 -3.84
N LEU A 277 18.09 19.17 -3.94
CA LEU A 277 19.28 18.99 -4.78
C LEU A 277 20.10 17.78 -4.32
N ASP A 278 20.36 17.69 -3.01
CA ASP A 278 21.10 16.60 -2.41
C ASP A 278 20.39 15.26 -2.57
N ALA A 279 19.07 15.24 -2.30
CA ALA A 279 18.26 14.05 -2.50
C ALA A 279 18.22 13.61 -3.98
N ALA A 280 18.08 14.55 -4.90
CA ALA A 280 18.06 14.26 -6.32
C ALA A 280 19.42 13.71 -6.79
N ARG A 281 20.53 14.27 -6.31
CA ARG A 281 21.89 13.89 -6.68
C ARG A 281 22.32 12.55 -6.11
N PHE A 282 22.10 12.36 -4.78
CA PHE A 282 22.69 11.24 -4.05
C PHE A 282 21.77 10.04 -3.89
N HIS A 283 20.47 10.22 -4.15
CA HIS A 283 19.48 9.13 -4.00
C HIS A 283 18.67 8.87 -5.27
N LEU A 284 18.06 9.90 -5.88
CA LEU A 284 17.17 9.67 -7.02
C LEU A 284 17.97 9.28 -8.27
N TRP A 285 19.00 10.06 -8.61
CA TRP A 285 19.79 9.81 -9.80
C TRP A 285 20.53 8.46 -9.79
N PRO A 286 21.27 8.08 -8.73
CA PRO A 286 21.92 6.77 -8.68
C PRO A 286 20.93 5.62 -8.80
N ARG A 287 19.78 5.69 -8.08
CA ARG A 287 18.75 4.67 -8.15
C ARG A 287 18.14 4.54 -9.55
N LEU A 288 17.87 5.66 -10.22
CA LEU A 288 17.40 5.65 -11.60
C LEU A 288 18.41 5.00 -12.53
N VAL A 289 19.68 5.40 -12.47
CA VAL A 289 20.73 4.85 -13.30
C VAL A 289 20.93 3.35 -13.06
N GLU A 290 20.88 2.91 -11.80
CA GLU A 290 20.95 1.49 -11.43
C GLU A 290 19.79 0.69 -12.02
N SER A 291 18.58 1.22 -11.97
CA SER A 291 17.38 0.56 -12.55
C SER A 291 17.48 0.38 -14.07
N PHE A 292 18.30 1.18 -14.75
CA PHE A 292 18.57 1.06 -16.19
C PHE A 292 19.87 0.31 -16.53
N GLY A 293 20.49 -0.40 -15.58
CA GLY A 293 21.64 -1.25 -15.81
C GLY A 293 22.99 -0.56 -15.62
N SER A 294 23.12 0.35 -14.65
CA SER A 294 24.40 0.99 -14.24
C SER A 294 25.12 1.74 -15.38
N ILE A 295 24.36 2.53 -16.12
CA ILE A 295 24.85 3.34 -17.26
C ILE A 295 25.39 4.72 -16.85
N GLU A 296 25.73 4.92 -15.56
CA GLU A 296 26.13 6.23 -15.00
C GLU A 296 27.32 6.86 -15.73
N SER A 297 28.31 6.06 -16.07
CA SER A 297 29.49 6.55 -16.83
C SER A 297 29.14 6.97 -18.26
N LEU A 298 28.02 6.50 -18.80
CA LEU A 298 27.58 6.81 -20.16
C LEU A 298 26.62 8.01 -20.20
N ILE A 299 25.96 8.31 -19.06
CA ILE A 299 24.99 9.41 -18.94
C ILE A 299 25.33 10.23 -17.67
N PRO A 300 26.39 11.02 -17.68
CA PRO A 300 26.72 11.88 -16.55
C PRO A 300 25.68 12.99 -16.40
N LEU A 301 25.30 13.28 -15.16
CA LEU A 301 24.39 14.38 -14.80
C LEU A 301 25.19 15.63 -14.49
N ASP A 302 24.94 16.69 -15.22
CA ASP A 302 25.52 18.01 -14.99
C ASP A 302 24.84 18.69 -13.79
N ASP A 303 25.62 19.35 -12.93
CA ASP A 303 25.14 20.04 -11.73
C ASP A 303 24.19 21.18 -12.06
N ASP A 304 24.51 21.96 -13.09
CA ASP A 304 23.66 23.06 -13.54
C ASP A 304 22.32 22.53 -14.10
N ALA A 305 22.37 21.33 -14.73
CA ALA A 305 21.19 20.66 -15.21
C ALA A 305 20.30 20.19 -14.04
N LEU A 306 20.90 19.58 -13.04
CA LEU A 306 20.18 19.15 -11.85
C LEU A 306 19.52 20.34 -11.13
N HIS A 307 20.29 21.42 -10.95
CA HIS A 307 19.80 22.64 -10.33
C HIS A 307 18.60 23.23 -11.11
N CYS A 308 18.66 23.24 -12.43
CA CYS A 308 17.58 23.71 -13.29
C CYS A 308 16.29 22.89 -13.09
N ILE A 309 16.37 21.54 -13.06
CA ILE A 309 15.23 20.66 -12.85
C ILE A 309 14.58 20.94 -11.48
N VAL A 310 15.39 21.02 -10.42
CA VAL A 310 14.88 21.18 -9.05
C VAL A 310 14.32 22.57 -8.83
N ALA A 311 14.95 23.64 -9.36
CA ALA A 311 14.46 24.99 -9.24
C ALA A 311 13.14 25.21 -9.98
N GLU A 312 13.03 24.74 -11.24
CA GLU A 312 11.77 24.81 -11.99
C GLU A 312 10.62 24.06 -11.31
N HIS A 313 10.96 22.97 -10.61
CA HIS A 313 9.97 22.20 -9.85
C HIS A 313 9.50 22.99 -8.60
N ALA A 314 10.43 23.65 -7.92
CA ALA A 314 10.11 24.48 -6.76
C ALA A 314 9.22 25.67 -7.10
N GLU A 315 9.41 26.30 -8.27
CA GLU A 315 8.59 27.44 -8.75
C GLU A 315 7.12 27.06 -9.02
N ARG A 316 6.83 25.77 -9.20
CA ARG A 316 5.47 25.27 -9.43
C ARG A 316 4.70 24.94 -8.14
N ASP A 317 5.26 25.31 -6.99
CA ASP A 317 4.71 25.02 -5.65
C ASP A 317 4.51 23.53 -5.36
N GLU A 318 5.27 22.68 -6.05
CA GLU A 318 5.28 21.23 -5.83
C GLU A 318 6.33 20.90 -4.76
N ALA A 319 5.88 20.63 -3.53
CA ALA A 319 6.77 20.48 -2.37
C ALA A 319 7.61 19.19 -2.36
N GLY A 320 7.24 18.16 -3.15
CA GLY A 320 7.84 16.84 -3.07
C GLY A 320 8.91 16.53 -4.12
N LEU A 321 9.57 15.38 -3.99
CA LEU A 321 10.61 14.91 -4.92
C LEU A 321 10.07 14.07 -6.10
N ARG A 322 8.80 13.63 -6.06
CA ARG A 322 8.22 12.76 -7.11
C ARG A 322 8.24 13.41 -8.50
N GLY A 323 7.95 14.70 -8.58
CA GLY A 323 8.02 15.43 -9.85
C GLY A 323 9.44 15.63 -10.34
N VAL A 324 10.40 15.80 -9.44
CA VAL A 324 11.85 15.83 -9.78
C VAL A 324 12.28 14.49 -10.33
N GLU A 325 11.91 13.38 -9.69
CA GLU A 325 12.22 12.02 -10.15
C GLU A 325 11.69 11.75 -11.56
N SER A 326 10.43 12.06 -11.84
CA SER A 326 9.83 11.86 -13.17
C SER A 326 10.54 12.69 -14.26
N ARG A 327 11.04 13.88 -13.92
CA ARG A 327 11.79 14.72 -14.87
C ARG A 327 13.20 14.19 -15.11
N LEU A 328 13.87 13.73 -14.05
CA LEU A 328 15.18 13.07 -14.17
C LEU A 328 15.07 11.80 -15.02
N GLU A 329 14.06 10.99 -14.81
CA GLU A 329 13.78 9.79 -15.62
C GLU A 329 13.54 10.14 -17.09
N ALA A 330 12.74 11.15 -17.39
CA ALA A 330 12.53 11.61 -18.77
C ALA A 330 13.81 12.07 -19.45
N CYS A 331 14.69 12.78 -18.72
CA CYS A 331 16.00 13.21 -19.22
C CYS A 331 16.94 12.02 -19.43
N LEU A 332 16.96 11.06 -18.51
CA LEU A 332 17.74 9.82 -18.61
C LEU A 332 17.34 9.03 -19.87
N LEU A 333 16.04 8.79 -20.05
CA LEU A 333 15.52 8.10 -21.24
C LEU A 333 15.86 8.82 -22.54
N ARG A 334 15.81 10.15 -22.54
CA ARG A 334 16.17 10.96 -23.71
C ARG A 334 17.65 10.85 -24.04
N ALA A 335 18.51 10.92 -23.01
CA ALA A 335 19.95 10.77 -23.15
C ALA A 335 20.30 9.35 -23.61
N ALA A 336 19.73 8.31 -23.01
CA ALA A 336 19.93 6.93 -23.41
C ALA A 336 19.54 6.68 -24.87
N ARG A 337 18.40 7.23 -25.32
CA ARG A 337 17.98 7.14 -26.73
C ARG A 337 18.98 7.80 -27.69
N ARG A 338 19.58 8.93 -27.30
CA ARG A 338 20.63 9.59 -28.10
C ARG A 338 21.90 8.76 -28.17
N GLY A 339 22.30 8.21 -27.03
CA GLY A 339 23.48 7.33 -26.96
C GLY A 339 23.34 6.06 -27.80
N PHE A 340 22.12 5.49 -27.85
CA PHE A 340 21.82 4.32 -28.67
C PHE A 340 21.99 4.58 -30.17
N ALA A 341 21.92 5.84 -30.61
CA ALA A 341 22.27 6.23 -31.98
C ALA A 341 23.76 6.28 -32.27
N GLY A 342 24.62 5.84 -31.33
CA GLY A 342 26.06 5.65 -31.53
C GLY A 342 26.96 6.77 -30.98
N ILE A 343 26.43 7.67 -30.16
CA ILE A 343 27.15 8.79 -29.54
C ILE A 343 27.16 8.62 -28.02
N TRP A 344 28.20 8.08 -27.45
CA TRP A 344 28.43 7.98 -26.00
C TRP A 344 29.72 8.69 -25.59
N PRO A 345 29.80 9.30 -24.39
CA PRO A 345 28.76 9.54 -23.41
C PRO A 345 27.77 10.65 -23.83
N VAL A 346 26.54 10.61 -23.32
CA VAL A 346 25.53 11.67 -23.51
C VAL A 346 25.23 12.32 -22.16
N PRO A 347 25.82 13.47 -21.82
CA PRO A 347 25.54 14.13 -20.56
C PRO A 347 24.13 14.71 -20.53
N VAL A 348 23.51 14.67 -19.35
CA VAL A 348 22.27 15.41 -19.08
C VAL A 348 22.63 16.84 -18.79
N THR A 349 22.52 17.68 -19.81
CA THR A 349 22.81 19.13 -19.78
C THR A 349 21.52 19.96 -19.70
N GLN A 350 21.64 21.25 -19.39
CA GLN A 350 20.50 22.18 -19.43
C GLN A 350 19.81 22.22 -20.80
N GLU A 351 20.57 22.08 -21.91
CA GLU A 351 20.00 22.04 -23.25
C GLU A 351 19.11 20.80 -23.44
N LEU A 352 19.60 19.63 -23.02
CA LEU A 352 18.82 18.38 -23.06
C LEU A 352 17.54 18.50 -22.23
N ILE A 353 17.60 19.15 -21.06
CA ILE A 353 16.45 19.40 -20.22
C ILE A 353 15.43 20.29 -20.94
N ARG A 354 15.86 21.42 -21.47
CA ARG A 354 14.95 22.33 -22.21
C ARG A 354 14.26 21.61 -23.36
N GLU A 355 14.98 20.79 -24.11
CA GLU A 355 14.38 20.01 -25.20
C GLU A 355 13.42 18.92 -24.71
N THR A 356 13.72 18.31 -23.55
CA THR A 356 12.92 17.20 -22.99
C THR A 356 11.69 17.69 -22.28
N LEU A 357 11.82 18.76 -21.48
CA LEU A 357 10.79 19.31 -20.61
C LEU A 357 10.09 20.52 -21.25
N ALA A 358 10.54 20.99 -22.43
CA ALA A 358 9.79 22.00 -23.17
C ALA A 358 8.34 21.55 -23.26
N PRO A 359 7.35 22.40 -22.94
CA PRO A 359 5.95 22.03 -23.10
C PRO A 359 5.79 21.57 -24.53
N LEU A 360 5.42 20.29 -24.72
CA LEU A 360 4.92 19.77 -25.98
C LEU A 360 3.85 20.77 -26.40
N GLY A 361 4.21 21.65 -27.36
CA GLY A 361 3.47 22.87 -27.66
C GLY A 361 2.01 22.58 -27.58
N ARG A 362 1.23 23.41 -26.89
CA ARG A 362 -0.21 23.24 -26.71
C ARG A 362 -0.78 22.79 -28.03
N ARG A 363 -0.92 21.47 -28.20
CA ARG A 363 -1.78 20.95 -29.24
C ARG A 363 -3.12 21.53 -28.86
N SER A 364 -3.53 22.52 -29.65
CA SER A 364 -4.79 23.19 -29.43
C SER A 364 -5.83 22.14 -29.04
N ALA A 365 -6.52 22.38 -27.94
CA ALA A 365 -7.56 21.53 -27.39
C ALA A 365 -8.79 21.47 -28.31
N SER A 366 -8.59 21.33 -29.62
CA SER A 366 -9.61 21.32 -30.69
C SER A 366 -9.49 20.13 -31.64
N ARG A 367 -8.81 19.06 -31.20
CA ARG A 367 -9.13 17.76 -31.81
C ARG A 367 -9.75 16.91 -30.70
N PRO A 368 -11.10 16.71 -30.77
CA PRO A 368 -11.68 15.60 -30.01
C PRO A 368 -10.91 14.36 -30.41
N LEU A 369 -10.55 13.52 -29.43
CA LEU A 369 -10.14 12.14 -29.64
C LEU A 369 -11.26 11.50 -30.42
N GLY A 370 -11.19 11.61 -31.75
CA GLY A 370 -12.02 10.83 -32.64
C GLY A 370 -11.57 9.40 -32.43
N PHE A 371 -12.35 8.66 -31.69
CA PHE A 371 -12.34 7.22 -31.89
C PHE A 371 -12.50 7.07 -33.40
N ALA A 372 -11.51 6.53 -34.09
CA ALA A 372 -11.67 6.07 -35.43
C ALA A 372 -12.80 5.05 -35.36
N THR A 373 -14.02 5.52 -35.66
CA THR A 373 -15.10 4.61 -35.96
C THR A 373 -14.57 3.80 -37.13
N TYR A 374 -14.29 2.55 -36.86
CA TYR A 374 -14.03 1.56 -37.90
C TYR A 374 -15.24 1.63 -38.82
N ALA A 375 -15.12 2.37 -39.94
CA ALA A 375 -16.05 2.28 -41.02
C ALA A 375 -15.85 0.88 -41.59
N GLY A 376 -16.71 -0.03 -41.18
CA GLY A 376 -16.81 -1.34 -41.80
C GLY A 376 -16.95 -1.15 -43.31
N PRO A 377 -16.50 -2.10 -44.14
CA PRO A 377 -16.60 -2.01 -45.59
C PRO A 377 -18.03 -1.67 -45.97
N GLU A 378 -18.17 -0.64 -46.82
CA GLU A 378 -19.47 -0.23 -47.39
C GLU A 378 -20.23 -1.45 -47.88
N PRO A 379 -21.54 -1.54 -47.61
CA PRO A 379 -22.35 -2.62 -48.17
C PRO A 379 -22.28 -2.55 -49.68
N ARG A 380 -21.73 -3.57 -50.32
CA ARG A 380 -21.73 -3.72 -51.77
C ARG A 380 -23.17 -3.53 -52.26
N GLU A 381 -23.38 -2.58 -53.16
CA GLU A 381 -24.61 -2.37 -53.88
C GLU A 381 -25.12 -3.73 -54.37
N ARG A 382 -26.36 -4.05 -54.02
CA ARG A 382 -27.07 -5.20 -54.52
C ARG A 382 -27.28 -4.99 -56.04
N ARG A 383 -26.45 -5.63 -56.83
CA ARG A 383 -26.74 -5.80 -58.25
C ARG A 383 -28.07 -6.50 -58.36
N ASP A 384 -28.91 -5.92 -59.18
CA ASP A 384 -30.26 -6.31 -59.59
C ASP A 384 -30.53 -7.82 -59.58
N ARG A 385 -31.51 -8.23 -58.80
CA ARG A 385 -32.14 -9.54 -58.94
C ARG A 385 -33.08 -9.44 -60.13
N PRO A 386 -33.06 -10.42 -61.11
CA PRO A 386 -34.04 -10.47 -62.15
C PRO A 386 -35.42 -10.74 -61.51
N PRO A 387 -36.51 -10.27 -62.23
CA PRO A 387 -37.86 -10.40 -61.71
C PRO A 387 -38.29 -11.86 -61.60
N PRO A 388 -39.20 -12.19 -60.67
CA PRO A 388 -39.69 -13.55 -60.50
C PRO A 388 -40.55 -13.99 -61.71
N GLY A 389 -40.20 -15.14 -62.24
CA GLY A 389 -40.97 -15.76 -63.31
C GLY A 389 -42.41 -16.15 -62.87
N PRO A 390 -43.33 -16.35 -63.84
CA PRO A 390 -44.75 -16.51 -63.59
C PRO A 390 -45.06 -17.80 -62.78
N ARG A 391 -45.94 -17.64 -61.83
CA ARG A 391 -46.50 -18.79 -61.04
C ARG A 391 -47.39 -19.63 -62.02
N LEU A 392 -47.00 -20.84 -62.22
CA LEU A 392 -47.88 -21.86 -62.78
C LEU A 392 -48.89 -22.28 -61.72
N SER A 393 -50.15 -21.99 -62.00
CA SER A 393 -51.32 -22.53 -61.32
C SER A 393 -51.56 -23.95 -61.85
N GLY A 394 -51.67 -24.87 -61.00
CA GLY A 394 -52.23 -26.20 -61.23
C GLY A 394 -52.52 -26.76 -59.82
N GLY A 395 -53.69 -27.09 -59.40
CA GLY A 395 -54.86 -27.68 -60.06
C GLY A 395 -54.91 -29.12 -59.67
N GLY A 396 -55.81 -29.48 -58.81
CA GLY A 396 -56.36 -30.82 -58.83
C GLY A 396 -56.02 -31.73 -57.67
N ASP A 397 -57.08 -32.04 -57.01
CA ASP A 397 -57.58 -33.19 -56.26
C ASP A 397 -57.07 -33.38 -54.82
#